data_3f8804d4516bd982735056e897c8bccb
#
_entry.id   3f8804d4516bd982735056e897c8bccb
#
_cell.length_a   1.000
_cell.length_b   1.000
_cell.length_c   1.000
_cell.angle_alpha   90.00
_cell.angle_beta   90.00
_cell.angle_gamma   90.00
#
_symmetry.space_group_name_H-M   'P 1'
#
loop_
_entity.id
_entity.type
_entity.pdbx_description
1 polymer ?
#
loop_
_entity_poly.entity_id
_entity_poly.type
_entity_poly.pdbx_seq_one_letter_code
_entity_poly.pdbx_strand_id
1 'polypeptide(L)'
;MNTIKKYSFGKRYFAGKVHKTLYKEIIEMIKVENISKRYGDHYAVKDLSFEIEKGKVYGFLGPNGAGKTTTMNIMTGYIAASCGTVNVNGHDILKDGEEAKKCIGYLPELPPLYQDMTVFEYLKFVAELKCVPKAERTKSIEDVMDRTFVTDMKNRLIKNLSKGYKQRVGLAQAMLGNPDIIILDEPTVGLDPKQIIEIRDLIRSLKEDHTVILSSHILSEVAEVCDKLMIIAKGHLIAEGTAEELLGSLGDNNTIEVLIHGDVEDVVEAVKNIDGVIKYDTAFAGEDLVKCILSFEKDKEIRDELCSKLAAKGLAVYGMVTNSKNLEEIFLELTDEVYVNKFIAEKEAEEKAEKEAEKAAKEAEKAAKEAEKAAKKAEAEVEVTAEAEAEVEVTAETAAEAELKENDEKEEE
;
A
#
# COMPACT_ATOMS: atom_id res chain seq x y z
N MET A 1 23.78 -3.96 -24.64
CA MET A 1 23.63 -2.56 -25.10
C MET A 1 22.18 -2.39 -25.50
N ASN A 2 21.35 -1.87 -24.62
CA ASN A 2 20.17 -1.14 -25.02
C ASN A 2 19.53 -0.48 -23.79
N THR A 3 19.23 0.69 -23.99
CA THR A 3 19.06 1.89 -23.20
C THR A 3 17.73 1.90 -22.44
N ILE A 4 17.79 1.93 -21.11
CA ILE A 4 16.64 2.23 -20.25
C ILE A 4 16.42 3.75 -20.28
N LYS A 5 15.29 4.19 -20.84
CA LYS A 5 14.85 5.60 -20.80
C LYS A 5 14.30 5.95 -19.42
N LYS A 6 15.08 6.66 -18.63
CA LYS A 6 14.61 7.43 -17.46
C LYS A 6 13.72 8.57 -17.93
N TYR A 7 12.47 8.59 -17.54
CA TYR A 7 11.64 9.79 -17.64
C TYR A 7 11.89 10.69 -16.41
N SER A 8 12.71 11.71 -16.62
CA SER A 8 12.89 12.83 -15.72
C SER A 8 11.77 13.85 -15.99
N PHE A 9 10.87 14.07 -15.04
CA PHE A 9 9.91 15.19 -15.09
C PHE A 9 10.56 16.46 -14.56
N GLY A 10 11.03 17.28 -15.50
CA GLY A 10 11.52 18.64 -15.22
C GLY A 10 10.38 19.57 -14.79
N LYS A 11 10.56 20.22 -13.64
CA LYS A 11 9.75 21.38 -13.20
C LYS A 11 9.86 22.51 -14.22
N ARG A 12 8.77 22.84 -14.92
CA ARG A 12 8.59 24.13 -15.56
C ARG A 12 7.47 24.89 -14.85
N TYR A 13 7.83 25.96 -14.20
CA TYR A 13 6.90 27.00 -13.74
C TYR A 13 6.25 27.65 -14.95
N PHE A 14 4.91 27.55 -15.07
CA PHE A 14 4.11 28.49 -15.86
C PHE A 14 3.04 29.06 -14.95
N ALA A 15 3.16 30.35 -14.66
CA ALA A 15 2.11 31.14 -14.03
C ALA A 15 1.01 31.40 -15.07
N GLY A 16 -0.21 30.91 -14.81
CA GLY A 16 -1.37 31.15 -15.63
C GLY A 16 -2.61 30.68 -14.90
N LYS A 17 -3.36 31.63 -14.30
CA LYS A 17 -4.74 31.41 -13.84
C LYS A 17 -5.56 30.89 -15.03
N VAL A 18 -5.94 29.61 -15.06
CA VAL A 18 -7.14 28.98 -15.65
C VAL A 18 -6.91 27.47 -15.63
N HIS A 19 -7.51 26.77 -14.73
CA HIS A 19 -8.02 25.40 -14.71
C HIS A 19 -8.17 24.86 -13.28
N LYS A 20 -9.04 25.53 -12.52
CA LYS A 20 -9.46 25.06 -11.21
C LYS A 20 -10.77 24.24 -11.35
N THR A 21 -10.84 23.27 -12.25
CA THR A 21 -12.04 22.44 -12.36
C THR A 21 -11.74 21.19 -13.19
N LEU A 22 -10.96 20.24 -12.68
CA LEU A 22 -10.93 18.84 -13.17
C LEU A 22 -9.94 17.93 -12.42
N TYR A 23 -9.31 18.37 -11.34
CA TYR A 23 -8.77 17.40 -10.37
C TYR A 23 -9.86 17.19 -9.32
N LYS A 24 -10.58 16.08 -9.40
CA LYS A 24 -11.27 15.51 -8.26
C LYS A 24 -10.17 15.32 -7.22
N GLU A 25 -10.09 16.19 -6.22
CA GLU A 25 -9.15 16.04 -5.11
C GLU A 25 -9.39 14.62 -4.56
N ILE A 26 -8.40 13.74 -4.71
CA ILE A 26 -8.40 12.45 -4.04
C ILE A 26 -8.27 12.83 -2.58
N ILE A 27 -9.39 12.81 -1.87
CA ILE A 27 -9.41 13.10 -0.44
C ILE A 27 -8.92 11.82 0.25
N GLU A 28 -7.68 11.86 0.71
CA GLU A 28 -7.12 10.80 1.54
C GLU A 28 -7.87 10.77 2.87
N MET A 29 -8.48 9.62 3.19
CA MET A 29 -9.20 9.42 4.45
C MET A 29 -8.30 8.89 5.57
N ILE A 30 -7.37 8.00 5.22
CA ILE A 30 -6.33 7.54 6.14
C ILE A 30 -5.00 7.56 5.41
N LYS A 31 -4.01 8.14 6.05
CA LYS A 31 -2.60 8.08 5.63
C LYS A 31 -1.78 7.42 6.72
N VAL A 32 -1.11 6.34 6.36
CA VAL A 32 -0.22 5.56 7.23
C VAL A 32 1.20 5.72 6.71
N GLU A 33 2.12 6.20 7.55
CA GLU A 33 3.50 6.47 7.17
C GLU A 33 4.46 5.74 8.10
N ASN A 34 5.17 4.76 7.55
CA ASN A 34 6.27 3.99 8.17
C ASN A 34 5.94 3.44 9.57
N ILE A 35 4.68 2.96 9.76
CA ILE A 35 4.30 2.40 11.05
C ILE A 35 5.02 1.09 11.31
N SER A 36 5.54 0.98 12.51
CA SER A 36 6.10 -0.27 13.04
C SER A 36 5.55 -0.54 14.42
N LYS A 37 5.30 -1.81 14.73
CA LYS A 37 4.89 -2.26 16.06
C LYS A 37 5.73 -3.44 16.49
N ARG A 38 6.44 -3.25 17.60
CA ARG A 38 7.31 -4.25 18.21
C ARG A 38 6.74 -4.73 19.55
N TYR A 39 6.77 -6.03 19.74
CA TYR A 39 6.45 -6.68 21.01
C TYR A 39 7.67 -7.51 21.46
N GLY A 40 8.40 -7.03 22.46
CA GLY A 40 9.69 -7.62 22.82
C GLY A 40 10.66 -7.55 21.64
N ASP A 41 11.14 -8.69 21.18
CA ASP A 41 12.06 -8.77 20.02
C ASP A 41 11.36 -9.05 18.69
N HIS A 42 10.04 -9.24 18.70
CA HIS A 42 9.25 -9.53 17.52
C HIS A 42 8.57 -8.28 16.96
N TYR A 43 8.71 -8.05 15.65
CA TYR A 43 7.94 -7.04 14.92
C TYR A 43 6.65 -7.67 14.40
N ALA A 44 5.51 -7.22 14.91
CA ALA A 44 4.19 -7.60 14.39
C ALA A 44 3.82 -6.82 13.12
N VAL A 45 4.35 -5.58 13.00
CA VAL A 45 4.25 -4.72 11.81
C VAL A 45 5.60 -4.01 11.69
N LYS A 46 6.13 -3.90 10.47
CA LYS A 46 7.41 -3.26 10.18
C LYS A 46 7.32 -2.41 8.92
N ASP A 47 7.60 -1.12 9.06
CA ASP A 47 7.70 -0.10 7.98
C ASP A 47 6.52 -0.14 6.99
N LEU A 48 5.29 -0.17 7.54
CA LEU A 48 4.06 -0.22 6.75
C LEU A 48 3.64 1.20 6.37
N SER A 49 3.47 1.45 5.08
CA SER A 49 2.99 2.73 4.53
C SER A 49 1.96 2.46 3.46
N PHE A 50 0.82 3.15 3.54
CA PHE A 50 -0.27 3.09 2.56
C PHE A 50 -1.26 4.23 2.75
N GLU A 51 -2.12 4.44 1.74
CA GLU A 51 -3.14 5.49 1.73
C GLU A 51 -4.52 4.90 1.40
N ILE A 52 -5.55 5.36 2.13
CA ILE A 52 -6.95 4.97 1.94
C ILE A 52 -7.72 6.15 1.37
N GLU A 53 -8.27 5.98 0.18
CA GLU A 53 -9.07 6.98 -0.52
C GLU A 53 -10.54 6.95 -0.05
N LYS A 54 -11.22 8.08 -0.12
CA LYS A 54 -12.63 8.21 0.25
C LYS A 54 -13.55 7.39 -0.65
N GLY A 55 -14.56 6.76 -0.04
CA GLY A 55 -15.66 6.10 -0.75
C GLY A 55 -15.26 4.80 -1.45
N LYS A 56 -14.20 4.15 -0.99
CA LYS A 56 -13.75 2.84 -1.47
C LYS A 56 -13.80 1.79 -0.36
N VAL A 57 -13.85 0.54 -0.76
CA VAL A 57 -13.71 -0.63 0.13
C VAL A 57 -12.31 -1.22 -0.04
N TYR A 58 -11.55 -1.25 1.03
CA TYR A 58 -10.20 -1.81 1.09
C TYR A 58 -10.17 -3.12 1.85
N GLY A 59 -9.54 -4.14 1.27
CA GLY A 59 -9.35 -5.45 1.89
C GLY A 59 -7.92 -5.67 2.37
N PHE A 60 -7.73 -5.84 3.68
CA PHE A 60 -6.47 -6.30 4.26
C PHE A 60 -6.46 -7.83 4.29
N LEU A 61 -5.66 -8.44 3.42
CA LEU A 61 -5.57 -9.87 3.23
C LEU A 61 -4.22 -10.40 3.73
N GLY A 62 -4.23 -11.54 4.38
CA GLY A 62 -2.99 -12.17 4.84
C GLY A 62 -3.25 -13.35 5.79
N PRO A 63 -2.29 -14.24 5.98
CA PRO A 63 -2.42 -15.36 6.92
C PRO A 63 -2.58 -14.88 8.36
N ASN A 64 -2.93 -15.80 9.26
CA ASN A 64 -2.97 -15.51 10.69
C ASN A 64 -1.57 -15.12 11.18
N GLY A 65 -1.49 -14.08 12.01
CA GLY A 65 -0.21 -13.52 12.47
C GLY A 65 0.49 -12.60 11.48
N ALA A 66 -0.09 -12.31 10.31
CA ALA A 66 0.51 -11.40 9.32
C ALA A 66 0.63 -9.93 9.77
N GLY A 67 -0.11 -9.52 10.83
CA GLY A 67 -0.11 -8.14 11.33
C GLY A 67 -1.41 -7.37 11.07
N LYS A 68 -2.45 -7.98 10.47
CA LYS A 68 -3.73 -7.32 10.13
C LYS A 68 -4.39 -6.64 11.32
N THR A 69 -4.75 -7.39 12.36
CA THR A 69 -5.39 -6.86 13.59
C THR A 69 -4.51 -5.83 14.29
N THR A 70 -3.18 -6.03 14.30
CA THR A 70 -2.25 -5.06 14.86
C THR A 70 -2.30 -3.73 14.10
N THR A 71 -2.33 -3.77 12.77
CA THR A 71 -2.46 -2.58 11.92
C THR A 71 -3.79 -1.88 12.16
N MET A 72 -4.91 -2.63 12.23
CA MET A 72 -6.23 -2.08 12.53
C MET A 72 -6.28 -1.42 13.91
N ASN A 73 -5.69 -2.04 14.92
CA ASN A 73 -5.61 -1.49 16.28
C ASN A 73 -4.77 -0.21 16.35
N ILE A 74 -3.74 -0.07 15.51
CA ILE A 74 -2.97 1.18 15.41
C ILE A 74 -3.81 2.26 14.72
N MET A 75 -4.47 1.97 13.59
CA MET A 75 -5.31 2.92 12.87
C MET A 75 -6.48 3.43 13.70
N THR A 76 -7.05 2.59 14.57
CA THR A 76 -8.15 2.97 15.47
C THR A 76 -7.68 3.66 16.76
N GLY A 77 -6.36 3.77 16.97
CA GLY A 77 -5.78 4.33 18.19
C GLY A 77 -6.04 3.47 19.44
N TYR A 78 -6.34 2.18 19.26
CA TYR A 78 -6.45 1.22 20.36
C TYR A 78 -5.08 0.90 20.96
N ILE A 79 -4.05 0.79 20.12
CA ILE A 79 -2.64 0.69 20.52
C ILE A 79 -1.81 1.74 19.78
N ALA A 80 -0.77 2.26 20.43
CA ALA A 80 0.19 3.14 19.77
C ALA A 80 1.17 2.33 18.92
N ALA A 81 1.56 2.87 17.75
CA ALA A 81 2.70 2.37 17.00
C ALA A 81 4.01 2.56 17.81
N SER A 82 5.03 1.76 17.53
CA SER A 82 6.38 1.96 18.07
C SER A 82 7.12 3.06 17.30
N CYS A 83 6.87 3.18 16.00
CA CYS A 83 7.38 4.22 15.11
C CYS A 83 6.33 4.52 14.03
N GLY A 84 6.50 5.65 13.34
CA GLY A 84 5.62 6.09 12.26
C GLY A 84 4.42 6.88 12.73
N THR A 85 3.56 7.28 11.78
CA THR A 85 2.38 8.11 12.04
C THR A 85 1.16 7.59 11.32
N VAL A 86 -0.01 7.84 11.89
CA VAL A 86 -1.31 7.59 11.26
C VAL A 86 -2.13 8.87 11.32
N ASN A 87 -2.56 9.33 10.17
CA ASN A 87 -3.47 10.45 10.02
C ASN A 87 -4.83 9.95 9.55
N VAL A 88 -5.90 10.35 10.22
CA VAL A 88 -7.28 9.97 9.92
C VAL A 88 -8.08 11.23 9.67
N ASN A 89 -8.53 11.42 8.44
CA ASN A 89 -9.31 12.60 8.02
C ASN A 89 -8.67 13.94 8.45
N GLY A 90 -7.32 14.03 8.34
CA GLY A 90 -6.54 15.22 8.73
C GLY A 90 -6.09 15.24 10.19
N HIS A 91 -6.53 14.30 11.04
CA HIS A 91 -6.20 14.22 12.46
C HIS A 91 -5.13 13.14 12.73
N ASP A 92 -4.03 13.52 13.38
CA ASP A 92 -3.04 12.55 13.89
C ASP A 92 -3.63 11.71 15.02
N ILE A 93 -3.64 10.39 14.87
CA ILE A 93 -4.30 9.45 15.82
C ILE A 93 -3.73 9.53 17.25
N LEU A 94 -2.48 9.99 17.44
CA LEU A 94 -1.85 10.13 18.74
C LEU A 94 -2.00 11.53 19.34
N LYS A 95 -2.00 12.58 18.50
CA LYS A 95 -2.06 13.98 18.95
C LYS A 95 -3.50 14.46 19.09
N ASP A 96 -4.33 14.16 18.07
CA ASP A 96 -5.73 14.57 17.96
C ASP A 96 -6.68 13.36 18.03
N GLY A 97 -6.35 12.39 18.90
CA GLY A 97 -6.98 11.07 18.93
C GLY A 97 -8.49 11.06 19.15
N GLU A 98 -9.06 12.07 19.86
CA GLU A 98 -10.51 12.16 20.05
C GLU A 98 -11.22 12.53 18.74
N GLU A 99 -10.70 13.50 17.98
CA GLU A 99 -11.26 13.89 16.70
C GLU A 99 -11.08 12.79 15.65
N ALA A 100 -9.90 12.18 15.59
CA ALA A 100 -9.66 11.03 14.72
C ALA A 100 -10.64 9.87 15.00
N LYS A 101 -10.89 9.52 16.26
CA LYS A 101 -11.81 8.43 16.65
C LYS A 101 -13.26 8.74 16.37
N LYS A 102 -13.69 10.01 16.34
CA LYS A 102 -15.05 10.38 15.91
C LYS A 102 -15.33 10.02 14.46
N CYS A 103 -14.28 10.05 13.61
CA CYS A 103 -14.39 9.67 12.22
C CYS A 103 -14.45 8.15 11.99
N ILE A 104 -14.18 7.32 13.02
CA ILE A 104 -14.01 5.87 12.87
C ILE A 104 -15.15 5.11 13.58
N GLY A 105 -15.75 4.17 12.84
CA GLY A 105 -16.51 3.06 13.40
C GLY A 105 -15.69 1.79 13.38
N TYR A 106 -15.52 1.09 14.50
CA TYR A 106 -14.69 -0.09 14.59
C TYR A 106 -15.46 -1.31 15.07
N LEU A 107 -15.34 -2.40 14.32
CA LEU A 107 -15.78 -3.74 14.70
C LEU A 107 -14.54 -4.63 14.87
N PRO A 108 -14.11 -4.97 16.08
CA PRO A 108 -13.06 -5.95 16.30
C PRO A 108 -13.58 -7.38 16.02
N GLU A 109 -12.66 -8.32 15.78
CA GLU A 109 -12.97 -9.74 15.54
C GLU A 109 -13.94 -10.34 16.58
N LEU A 110 -13.73 -9.98 17.87
CA LEU A 110 -14.62 -10.31 18.97
C LEU A 110 -15.28 -9.04 19.50
N PRO A 111 -16.52 -8.72 19.09
CA PRO A 111 -17.21 -7.52 19.55
C PRO A 111 -17.39 -7.51 21.08
N PRO A 112 -17.00 -6.41 21.79
CA PRO A 112 -17.09 -6.31 23.25
C PRO A 112 -18.54 -5.95 23.68
N LEU A 113 -19.48 -6.86 23.43
CA LEU A 113 -20.89 -6.64 23.70
C LEU A 113 -21.25 -6.88 25.17
N TYR A 114 -22.08 -6.03 25.75
CA TYR A 114 -22.62 -6.22 27.10
C TYR A 114 -23.71 -7.28 27.11
N GLN A 115 -23.35 -8.47 27.55
CA GLN A 115 -24.17 -9.69 27.44
C GLN A 115 -25.51 -9.63 28.18
N ASP A 116 -25.65 -8.83 29.24
CA ASP A 116 -26.84 -8.70 30.08
C ASP A 116 -27.74 -7.53 29.66
N MET A 117 -27.40 -6.82 28.58
CA MET A 117 -28.26 -5.82 27.93
C MET A 117 -29.05 -6.44 26.79
N THR A 118 -30.22 -5.89 26.48
CA THR A 118 -30.91 -6.13 25.21
C THR A 118 -30.16 -5.41 24.09
N VAL A 119 -30.41 -5.79 22.84
CA VAL A 119 -29.82 -5.15 21.66
C VAL A 119 -30.08 -3.65 21.67
N PHE A 120 -31.32 -3.23 21.93
CA PHE A 120 -31.70 -1.82 21.95
C PHE A 120 -31.04 -1.04 23.09
N GLU A 121 -30.98 -1.60 24.29
CA GLU A 121 -30.34 -0.96 25.45
C GLU A 121 -28.85 -0.76 25.18
N TYR A 122 -28.18 -1.77 24.60
CA TYR A 122 -26.78 -1.70 24.24
C TYR A 122 -26.51 -0.63 23.18
N LEU A 123 -27.27 -0.62 22.07
CA LEU A 123 -27.09 0.37 21.02
C LEU A 123 -27.43 1.78 21.51
N LYS A 124 -28.39 1.94 22.43
CA LYS A 124 -28.66 3.22 23.07
C LYS A 124 -27.50 3.71 23.94
N PHE A 125 -26.91 2.82 24.71
CA PHE A 125 -25.68 3.10 25.48
C PHE A 125 -24.54 3.54 24.57
N VAL A 126 -24.29 2.82 23.47
CA VAL A 126 -23.25 3.17 22.51
C VAL A 126 -23.52 4.52 21.83
N ALA A 127 -24.79 4.81 21.44
CA ALA A 127 -25.17 6.09 20.87
C ALA A 127 -24.89 7.26 21.83
N GLU A 128 -25.04 7.03 23.14
CA GLU A 128 -24.71 8.01 24.19
C GLU A 128 -23.19 8.23 24.28
N LEU A 129 -22.39 7.15 24.26
CA LEU A 129 -20.94 7.22 24.28
C LEU A 129 -20.37 7.94 23.05
N LYS A 130 -20.97 7.69 21.88
CA LYS A 130 -20.60 8.36 20.61
C LYS A 130 -21.16 9.78 20.47
N CYS A 131 -21.74 10.32 21.54
CA CYS A 131 -22.29 11.68 21.59
C CYS A 131 -23.38 11.96 20.53
N VAL A 132 -24.10 10.93 20.05
CA VAL A 132 -25.23 11.14 19.13
C VAL A 132 -26.26 12.04 19.78
N PRO A 133 -26.75 13.11 19.10
CA PRO A 133 -27.73 14.04 19.68
C PRO A 133 -29.01 13.34 20.20
N LYS A 134 -29.46 13.67 21.39
CA LYS A 134 -30.58 12.98 22.06
C LYS A 134 -31.84 12.89 21.18
N ALA A 135 -32.10 13.92 20.38
CA ALA A 135 -33.25 13.96 19.48
C ALA A 135 -33.14 12.94 18.31
N GLU A 136 -31.93 12.56 17.92
CA GLU A 136 -31.67 11.71 16.77
C GLU A 136 -31.39 10.25 17.16
N ARG A 137 -31.07 9.99 18.45
CA ARG A 137 -30.60 8.65 18.91
C ARG A 137 -31.54 7.52 18.53
N THR A 138 -32.86 7.67 18.80
CA THR A 138 -33.83 6.61 18.52
C THR A 138 -33.85 6.29 17.01
N LYS A 139 -33.93 7.32 16.19
CA LYS A 139 -33.95 7.16 14.73
C LYS A 139 -32.65 6.51 14.24
N SER A 140 -31.47 6.96 14.69
CA SER A 140 -30.20 6.42 14.34
C SER A 140 -30.05 4.95 14.77
N ILE A 141 -30.56 4.59 15.96
CA ILE A 141 -30.53 3.20 16.42
C ILE A 141 -31.45 2.32 15.56
N GLU A 142 -32.63 2.76 15.23
CA GLU A 142 -33.57 2.03 14.38
C GLU A 142 -33.02 1.85 12.98
N ASP A 143 -32.42 2.87 12.38
CA ASP A 143 -31.78 2.80 11.08
C ASP A 143 -30.64 1.76 11.04
N VAL A 144 -29.69 1.80 11.98
CA VAL A 144 -28.61 0.83 12.00
C VAL A 144 -29.10 -0.59 12.31
N MET A 145 -30.15 -0.75 13.10
CA MET A 145 -30.77 -2.05 13.36
C MET A 145 -31.42 -2.65 12.10
N ASP A 146 -32.10 -1.82 11.31
CA ASP A 146 -32.72 -2.25 10.05
C ASP A 146 -31.64 -2.60 9.03
N ARG A 147 -30.62 -1.77 8.84
CA ARG A 147 -29.51 -2.04 7.92
C ARG A 147 -28.71 -3.28 8.27
N THR A 148 -28.58 -3.61 9.55
CA THR A 148 -27.86 -4.82 10.01
C THR A 148 -28.74 -6.02 10.23
N PHE A 149 -30.05 -5.94 9.94
CA PHE A 149 -31.02 -7.02 10.09
C PHE A 149 -31.11 -7.58 11.52
N VAL A 150 -31.15 -6.70 12.53
CA VAL A 150 -31.28 -7.09 13.95
C VAL A 150 -32.54 -6.53 14.62
N THR A 151 -33.44 -5.93 13.86
CA THR A 151 -34.67 -5.30 14.36
C THR A 151 -35.57 -6.30 15.07
N ASP A 152 -35.67 -7.53 14.58
CA ASP A 152 -36.42 -8.65 15.20
C ASP A 152 -35.85 -9.06 16.57
N MET A 153 -34.58 -8.77 16.82
CA MET A 153 -33.87 -9.07 18.07
C MET A 153 -33.82 -7.92 19.05
N LYS A 154 -34.49 -6.77 18.76
CA LYS A 154 -34.46 -5.50 19.52
C LYS A 154 -34.54 -5.68 21.05
N ASN A 155 -35.44 -6.51 21.52
CA ASN A 155 -35.72 -6.71 22.95
C ASN A 155 -35.05 -7.99 23.52
N ARG A 156 -34.23 -8.69 22.72
CA ARG A 156 -33.57 -9.92 23.16
C ARG A 156 -32.25 -9.60 23.85
N LEU A 157 -31.94 -10.31 24.94
CA LEU A 157 -30.65 -10.21 25.63
C LEU A 157 -29.52 -10.67 24.69
N ILE A 158 -28.44 -9.93 24.65
CA ILE A 158 -27.27 -10.20 23.77
C ILE A 158 -26.65 -11.58 24.05
N LYS A 159 -26.62 -12.04 25.32
CA LYS A 159 -26.15 -13.39 25.66
C LYS A 159 -26.92 -14.51 24.96
N ASN A 160 -28.18 -14.29 24.62
CA ASN A 160 -29.05 -15.26 23.97
C ASN A 160 -29.04 -15.20 22.44
N LEU A 161 -28.17 -14.37 21.85
CA LEU A 161 -28.01 -14.26 20.42
C LEU A 161 -27.01 -15.30 19.91
N SER A 162 -27.23 -15.78 18.66
CA SER A 162 -26.22 -16.55 17.93
C SER A 162 -24.97 -15.70 17.64
N LYS A 163 -23.87 -16.33 17.28
CA LYS A 163 -22.63 -15.62 16.91
C LYS A 163 -22.89 -14.61 15.77
N GLY A 164 -23.63 -15.00 14.73
CA GLY A 164 -23.97 -14.14 13.62
C GLY A 164 -24.78 -12.91 14.04
N TYR A 165 -25.77 -13.06 14.90
CA TYR A 165 -26.51 -11.90 15.41
C TYR A 165 -25.63 -10.99 16.30
N LYS A 166 -24.70 -11.55 17.10
CA LYS A 166 -23.72 -10.75 17.85
C LYS A 166 -22.80 -9.94 16.93
N GLN A 167 -22.37 -10.53 15.84
CA GLN A 167 -21.56 -9.84 14.82
C GLN A 167 -22.33 -8.67 14.18
N ARG A 168 -23.61 -8.88 13.83
CA ARG A 168 -24.49 -7.84 13.28
C ARG A 168 -24.75 -6.71 14.30
N VAL A 169 -24.92 -7.01 15.58
CA VAL A 169 -25.01 -6.00 16.64
C VAL A 169 -23.70 -5.21 16.76
N GLY A 170 -22.55 -5.87 16.65
CA GLY A 170 -21.26 -5.21 16.61
C GLY A 170 -21.09 -4.31 15.39
N LEU A 171 -21.61 -4.72 14.22
CA LEU A 171 -21.60 -3.89 13.02
C LEU A 171 -22.54 -2.68 13.17
N ALA A 172 -23.76 -2.86 13.74
CA ALA A 172 -24.64 -1.77 14.08
C ALA A 172 -23.97 -0.74 15.02
N GLN A 173 -23.23 -1.23 16.03
CA GLN A 173 -22.40 -0.39 16.90
C GLN A 173 -21.36 0.41 16.10
N ALA A 174 -20.66 -0.22 15.15
CA ALA A 174 -19.66 0.47 14.34
C ALA A 174 -20.29 1.61 13.52
N MET A 175 -21.45 1.39 12.93
CA MET A 175 -22.18 2.35 12.10
C MET A 175 -22.84 3.51 12.88
N LEU A 176 -23.12 3.35 14.18
CA LEU A 176 -23.72 4.41 14.99
C LEU A 176 -22.90 5.69 14.99
N GLY A 177 -23.57 6.83 14.82
CA GLY A 177 -22.95 8.14 14.71
C GLY A 177 -22.48 8.49 13.30
N ASN A 178 -22.78 7.65 12.30
CA ASN A 178 -22.46 7.85 10.88
C ASN A 178 -21.00 8.25 10.64
N PRO A 179 -20.00 7.42 11.06
CA PRO A 179 -18.59 7.75 10.91
C PRO A 179 -18.18 7.76 9.44
N ASP A 180 -17.22 8.59 9.05
CA ASP A 180 -16.70 8.64 7.67
C ASP A 180 -16.02 7.32 7.27
N ILE A 181 -15.44 6.61 8.24
CA ILE A 181 -14.64 5.40 8.04
C ILE A 181 -15.18 4.27 8.91
N ILE A 182 -15.36 3.08 8.31
CA ILE A 182 -15.74 1.85 9.03
C ILE A 182 -14.61 0.83 8.89
N ILE A 183 -14.06 0.39 10.01
CA ILE A 183 -13.00 -0.62 10.07
C ILE A 183 -13.60 -1.90 10.66
N LEU A 184 -13.46 -3.01 9.92
CA LEU A 184 -14.04 -4.32 10.24
C LEU A 184 -12.93 -5.37 10.32
N ASP A 185 -12.67 -5.90 11.50
CA ASP A 185 -11.66 -6.94 11.69
C ASP A 185 -12.32 -8.32 11.65
N GLU A 186 -12.03 -9.10 10.58
CA GLU A 186 -12.56 -10.46 10.32
C GLU A 186 -14.10 -10.54 10.46
N PRO A 187 -14.90 -9.70 9.74
CA PRO A 187 -16.34 -9.56 9.99
C PRO A 187 -17.16 -10.81 9.69
N THR A 188 -16.62 -11.77 8.95
CA THR A 188 -17.29 -13.00 8.50
C THR A 188 -16.90 -14.25 9.29
N VAL A 189 -15.94 -14.15 10.20
CA VAL A 189 -15.41 -15.30 10.95
C VAL A 189 -16.48 -15.99 11.78
N GLY A 190 -16.68 -17.29 11.47
CA GLY A 190 -17.60 -18.20 12.19
C GLY A 190 -19.06 -17.93 11.92
N LEU A 191 -19.39 -17.31 10.78
CA LEU A 191 -20.72 -17.22 10.20
C LEU A 191 -20.97 -18.41 9.26
N ASP A 192 -22.24 -18.73 9.07
CA ASP A 192 -22.62 -19.70 8.04
C ASP A 192 -22.61 -19.05 6.63
N PRO A 193 -22.57 -19.84 5.53
CA PRO A 193 -22.46 -19.32 4.17
C PRO A 193 -23.55 -18.28 3.81
N LYS A 194 -24.78 -18.45 4.31
CA LYS A 194 -25.87 -17.51 4.05
C LYS A 194 -25.60 -16.16 4.75
N GLN A 195 -25.16 -16.21 6.00
CA GLN A 195 -24.82 -15.00 6.77
C GLN A 195 -23.62 -14.26 6.17
N ILE A 196 -22.64 -14.99 5.62
CA ILE A 196 -21.50 -14.38 4.91
C ILE A 196 -21.99 -13.55 3.72
N ILE A 197 -22.90 -14.09 2.90
CA ILE A 197 -23.47 -13.37 1.76
C ILE A 197 -24.18 -12.10 2.23
N GLU A 198 -25.03 -12.19 3.26
CA GLU A 198 -25.78 -11.07 3.80
C GLU A 198 -24.86 -9.97 4.38
N ILE A 199 -23.77 -10.34 5.05
CA ILE A 199 -22.76 -9.37 5.55
C ILE A 199 -21.99 -8.74 4.39
N ARG A 200 -21.63 -9.49 3.35
CA ARG A 200 -20.95 -8.93 2.17
C ARG A 200 -21.82 -7.92 1.44
N ASP A 201 -23.11 -8.22 1.25
CA ASP A 201 -24.04 -7.30 0.61
C ASP A 201 -24.21 -6.03 1.45
N LEU A 202 -24.26 -6.15 2.78
CA LEU A 202 -24.25 -5.00 3.67
C LEU A 202 -22.97 -4.18 3.52
N ILE A 203 -21.79 -4.80 3.54
CA ILE A 203 -20.51 -4.08 3.37
C ILE A 203 -20.48 -3.32 2.03
N ARG A 204 -20.96 -3.93 0.94
CA ARG A 204 -21.08 -3.23 -0.36
C ARG A 204 -21.97 -1.99 -0.26
N SER A 205 -23.10 -2.07 0.47
CA SER A 205 -24.01 -0.94 0.65
C SER A 205 -23.41 0.20 1.49
N LEU A 206 -22.46 -0.11 2.39
CA LEU A 206 -21.79 0.89 3.22
C LEU A 206 -20.90 1.82 2.40
N LYS A 207 -20.43 1.39 1.23
CA LYS A 207 -19.59 2.20 0.33
C LYS A 207 -20.25 3.50 -0.12
N GLU A 208 -21.58 3.56 -0.17
CA GLU A 208 -22.32 4.74 -0.60
C GLU A 208 -22.10 5.92 0.36
N ASP A 209 -21.99 5.64 1.66
CA ASP A 209 -21.91 6.65 2.72
C ASP A 209 -20.55 6.68 3.42
N HIS A 210 -19.78 5.60 3.35
CA HIS A 210 -18.58 5.39 4.16
C HIS A 210 -17.38 4.93 3.32
N THR A 211 -16.19 5.16 3.85
CA THR A 211 -14.98 4.43 3.42
C THR A 211 -14.85 3.18 4.29
N VAL A 212 -14.71 2.02 3.69
CA VAL A 212 -14.70 0.75 4.44
C VAL A 212 -13.34 0.09 4.35
N ILE A 213 -12.84 -0.39 5.48
CA ILE A 213 -11.62 -1.21 5.54
C ILE A 213 -12.02 -2.51 6.21
N LEU A 214 -11.72 -3.63 5.60
CA LEU A 214 -11.98 -4.93 6.21
C LEU A 214 -10.75 -5.82 6.16
N SER A 215 -10.55 -6.63 7.21
CA SER A 215 -9.55 -7.68 7.20
C SER A 215 -10.21 -9.04 6.92
N SER A 216 -9.48 -9.92 6.24
CA SER A 216 -9.80 -11.33 6.13
C SER A 216 -8.56 -12.16 5.83
N HIS A 217 -8.63 -13.44 6.09
CA HIS A 217 -7.66 -14.42 5.63
C HIS A 217 -8.21 -15.24 4.45
N ILE A 218 -9.44 -14.98 4.01
CA ILE A 218 -10.12 -15.66 2.92
C ILE A 218 -10.25 -14.72 1.73
N LEU A 219 -9.47 -14.99 0.69
CA LEU A 219 -9.38 -14.13 -0.49
C LEU A 219 -10.70 -13.98 -1.24
N SER A 220 -11.43 -15.08 -1.47
CA SER A 220 -12.69 -15.07 -2.20
C SER A 220 -13.76 -14.19 -1.54
N GLU A 221 -13.73 -14.05 -0.20
CA GLU A 221 -14.65 -13.15 0.51
C GLU A 221 -14.35 -11.67 0.27
N VAL A 222 -13.08 -11.34 0.13
CA VAL A 222 -12.60 -9.96 0.02
C VAL A 222 -12.61 -9.47 -1.44
N ALA A 223 -12.20 -10.33 -2.37
CA ALA A 223 -12.10 -9.99 -3.78
C ALA A 223 -13.44 -9.60 -4.42
N GLU A 224 -14.56 -10.15 -3.91
CA GLU A 224 -15.89 -9.82 -4.40
C GLU A 224 -16.42 -8.45 -3.91
N VAL A 225 -15.88 -7.93 -2.82
CA VAL A 225 -16.44 -6.75 -2.12
C VAL A 225 -15.53 -5.53 -2.22
N CYS A 226 -14.19 -5.76 -2.28
CA CYS A 226 -13.20 -4.70 -2.20
C CYS A 226 -12.84 -4.13 -3.56
N ASP A 227 -12.64 -2.80 -3.59
CA ASP A 227 -12.11 -2.10 -4.75
C ASP A 227 -10.58 -2.25 -4.85
N LYS A 228 -9.91 -2.32 -3.69
CA LYS A 228 -8.45 -2.54 -3.60
C LYS A 228 -8.12 -3.56 -2.52
N LEU A 229 -7.10 -4.35 -2.79
CA LEU A 229 -6.58 -5.37 -1.90
C LEU A 229 -5.18 -4.96 -1.42
N MET A 230 -4.90 -5.18 -0.15
CA MET A 230 -3.60 -5.00 0.48
C MET A 230 -3.17 -6.34 1.08
N ILE A 231 -2.16 -6.96 0.50
CA ILE A 231 -1.65 -8.27 0.95
C ILE A 231 -0.54 -8.05 1.96
N ILE A 232 -0.76 -8.53 3.18
CA ILE A 232 0.19 -8.40 4.30
C ILE A 232 0.71 -9.78 4.68
N ALA A 233 2.03 -9.91 4.81
CA ALA A 233 2.68 -11.10 5.35
C ALA A 233 3.89 -10.71 6.23
N LYS A 234 4.07 -11.41 7.36
CA LYS A 234 5.16 -11.19 8.34
C LYS A 234 5.33 -9.70 8.73
N GLY A 235 4.23 -8.96 8.81
CA GLY A 235 4.22 -7.56 9.20
C GLY A 235 4.56 -6.56 8.09
N HIS A 236 4.75 -7.00 6.85
CA HIS A 236 5.05 -6.16 5.70
C HIS A 236 3.89 -6.13 4.70
N LEU A 237 3.69 -4.99 4.02
CA LEU A 237 2.84 -4.88 2.85
C LEU A 237 3.59 -5.47 1.65
N ILE A 238 3.10 -6.61 1.15
CA ILE A 238 3.75 -7.36 0.07
C ILE A 238 3.25 -6.87 -1.30
N ALA A 239 1.96 -6.60 -1.41
CA ALA A 239 1.35 -6.10 -2.64
C ALA A 239 0.10 -5.26 -2.33
N GLU A 240 -0.20 -4.29 -3.21
CA GLU A 240 -1.40 -3.46 -3.17
C GLU A 240 -1.89 -3.27 -4.60
N GLY A 241 -3.20 -3.33 -4.80
CA GLY A 241 -3.83 -3.07 -6.10
C GLY A 241 -5.26 -3.58 -6.18
N THR A 242 -5.91 -3.38 -7.32
CA THR A 242 -7.17 -4.05 -7.64
C THR A 242 -6.92 -5.55 -7.87
N ALA A 243 -7.97 -6.37 -7.83
CA ALA A 243 -7.86 -7.79 -8.15
C ALA A 243 -7.24 -8.02 -9.55
N GLU A 244 -7.60 -7.17 -10.52
CA GLU A 244 -7.09 -7.23 -11.90
C GLU A 244 -5.60 -6.84 -11.97
N GLU A 245 -5.18 -5.81 -11.24
CA GLU A 245 -3.78 -5.37 -11.17
C GLU A 245 -2.90 -6.46 -10.53
N LEU A 246 -3.38 -7.10 -9.46
CA LEU A 246 -2.66 -8.20 -8.81
C LEU A 246 -2.54 -9.42 -9.71
N LEU A 247 -3.61 -9.78 -10.44
CA LEU A 247 -3.57 -10.82 -11.47
C LEU A 247 -2.58 -10.48 -12.58
N GLY A 248 -2.50 -9.18 -12.96
CA GLY A 248 -1.61 -8.71 -14.01
C GLY A 248 -0.13 -8.65 -13.61
N SER A 249 0.18 -8.36 -12.34
CA SER A 249 1.56 -8.13 -11.87
C SER A 249 2.39 -9.41 -11.65
N LEU A 250 1.73 -10.52 -11.36
CA LEU A 250 2.36 -11.82 -11.05
C LEU A 250 2.05 -12.90 -12.08
N GLY A 251 1.17 -12.60 -13.03
CA GLY A 251 0.82 -13.48 -14.13
C GLY A 251 1.72 -13.29 -15.34
N ASP A 252 3.04 -13.28 -15.18
CA ASP A 252 3.96 -13.12 -16.31
C ASP A 252 3.87 -14.26 -17.35
N ASN A 253 3.29 -15.38 -16.99
CA ASN A 253 3.14 -16.53 -17.86
C ASN A 253 1.72 -17.06 -17.89
N ASN A 254 1.10 -17.03 -19.05
CA ASN A 254 -0.10 -17.83 -19.28
C ASN A 254 0.30 -19.31 -19.30
N THR A 255 -0.53 -20.17 -18.73
CA THR A 255 -0.34 -21.61 -18.84
C THR A 255 -1.50 -22.26 -19.58
N ILE A 256 -1.17 -23.18 -20.48
CA ILE A 256 -2.15 -24.05 -21.14
C ILE A 256 -1.89 -25.47 -20.70
N GLU A 257 -2.90 -26.09 -20.16
CA GLU A 257 -2.93 -27.52 -19.90
C GLU A 257 -3.60 -28.22 -21.07
N VAL A 258 -2.90 -29.16 -21.69
CA VAL A 258 -3.41 -29.92 -22.83
C VAL A 258 -3.35 -31.41 -22.52
N LEU A 259 -4.45 -32.09 -22.73
CA LEU A 259 -4.55 -33.54 -22.65
C LEU A 259 -4.47 -34.11 -24.06
N ILE A 260 -3.40 -34.87 -24.35
CA ILE A 260 -3.00 -35.32 -25.68
C ILE A 260 -2.96 -36.85 -25.70
N HIS A 261 -3.53 -37.46 -26.73
CA HIS A 261 -3.37 -38.87 -26.95
C HIS A 261 -2.13 -39.18 -27.79
N GLY A 262 -1.20 -39.94 -27.24
CA GLY A 262 0.07 -40.32 -27.87
C GLY A 262 1.19 -40.51 -26.86
N ASP A 263 2.42 -40.72 -27.37
CA ASP A 263 3.61 -40.93 -26.56
C ASP A 263 4.22 -39.59 -26.10
N VAL A 264 4.83 -39.58 -24.91
CA VAL A 264 5.47 -38.39 -24.31
C VAL A 264 6.54 -37.81 -25.22
N GLU A 265 7.34 -38.66 -25.89
CA GLU A 265 8.44 -38.23 -26.78
C GLU A 265 7.91 -37.43 -27.96
N ASP A 266 6.82 -37.88 -28.60
CA ASP A 266 6.20 -37.20 -29.74
C ASP A 266 5.53 -35.87 -29.31
N VAL A 267 4.91 -35.83 -28.13
CA VAL A 267 4.35 -34.59 -27.56
C VAL A 267 5.47 -33.58 -27.29
N VAL A 268 6.56 -33.98 -26.63
CA VAL A 268 7.70 -33.11 -26.33
C VAL A 268 8.29 -32.55 -27.62
N GLU A 269 8.45 -33.37 -28.66
CA GLU A 269 8.99 -32.90 -29.94
C GLU A 269 8.06 -31.90 -30.64
N ALA A 270 6.74 -32.06 -30.48
CA ALA A 270 5.77 -31.13 -31.04
C ALA A 270 5.79 -29.76 -30.35
N VAL A 271 5.96 -29.71 -29.01
CA VAL A 271 5.86 -28.50 -28.22
C VAL A 271 7.18 -27.74 -28.08
N LYS A 272 8.33 -28.44 -28.19
CA LYS A 272 9.67 -27.87 -27.93
C LYS A 272 10.04 -26.64 -28.78
N ASN A 273 9.49 -26.51 -29.98
CA ASN A 273 9.86 -25.47 -30.94
C ASN A 273 8.70 -24.50 -31.22
N ILE A 274 7.74 -24.30 -30.30
CA ILE A 274 6.67 -23.32 -30.43
C ILE A 274 7.20 -21.96 -29.99
N ASP A 275 7.03 -20.95 -30.86
CA ASP A 275 7.48 -19.59 -30.54
C ASP A 275 6.65 -19.00 -29.39
N GLY A 276 7.34 -18.48 -28.36
CA GLY A 276 6.71 -17.92 -27.15
C GLY A 276 6.51 -18.91 -26.00
N VAL A 277 6.78 -20.21 -26.18
CA VAL A 277 6.80 -21.17 -25.06
C VAL A 277 8.09 -20.97 -24.24
N ILE A 278 7.91 -20.69 -22.94
CA ILE A 278 9.00 -20.46 -21.98
C ILE A 278 9.39 -21.76 -21.31
N LYS A 279 8.39 -22.56 -20.93
CA LYS A 279 8.58 -23.84 -20.22
C LYS A 279 7.48 -24.81 -20.58
N TYR A 280 7.80 -26.08 -20.61
CA TYR A 280 6.81 -27.16 -20.70
C TYR A 280 7.11 -28.23 -19.66
N ASP A 281 6.05 -28.89 -19.20
CA ASP A 281 6.10 -30.04 -18.33
C ASP A 281 5.13 -31.11 -18.85
N THR A 282 5.52 -32.38 -18.79
CA THR A 282 4.71 -33.49 -19.32
C THR A 282 4.59 -34.61 -18.28
N ALA A 283 3.39 -35.12 -18.10
CA ALA A 283 3.08 -36.22 -17.21
C ALA A 283 2.13 -37.22 -17.85
N PHE A 284 2.27 -38.49 -17.52
CA PHE A 284 1.29 -39.50 -17.90
C PHE A 284 -0.06 -39.28 -17.18
N ALA A 285 -1.15 -39.29 -17.93
CA ALA A 285 -2.51 -39.07 -17.42
C ALA A 285 -3.44 -40.28 -17.58
N GLY A 286 -2.93 -41.41 -18.08
CA GLY A 286 -3.69 -42.65 -18.31
C GLY A 286 -3.10 -43.48 -19.44
N GLU A 287 -3.76 -44.53 -19.87
CA GLU A 287 -3.32 -45.32 -21.03
C GLU A 287 -3.33 -44.44 -22.27
N ASP A 288 -2.15 -44.25 -22.90
CA ASP A 288 -1.92 -43.47 -24.10
C ASP A 288 -2.31 -41.95 -23.98
N LEU A 289 -2.43 -41.43 -22.76
CA LEU A 289 -2.74 -40.04 -22.53
C LEU A 289 -1.58 -39.30 -21.84
N VAL A 290 -1.19 -38.18 -22.41
CA VAL A 290 -0.15 -37.26 -21.89
C VAL A 290 -0.79 -35.94 -21.52
N LYS A 291 -0.61 -35.54 -20.26
CA LYS A 291 -0.92 -34.19 -19.79
C LYS A 291 0.31 -33.33 -20.04
N CYS A 292 0.18 -32.29 -20.85
CA CYS A 292 1.21 -31.32 -21.13
C CYS A 292 0.81 -29.94 -20.59
N ILE A 293 1.65 -29.33 -19.76
CA ILE A 293 1.49 -27.99 -19.24
C ILE A 293 2.52 -27.10 -19.91
N LEU A 294 2.07 -26.08 -20.63
CA LEU A 294 2.89 -25.12 -21.35
C LEU A 294 2.79 -23.75 -20.70
N SER A 295 3.93 -23.15 -20.31
CA SER A 295 4.00 -21.75 -19.90
C SER A 295 4.49 -20.91 -21.08
N PHE A 296 3.82 -19.79 -21.38
CA PHE A 296 4.12 -18.97 -22.55
C PHE A 296 4.01 -17.47 -22.26
N GLU A 297 4.62 -16.64 -23.10
CA GLU A 297 4.62 -15.18 -22.97
C GLU A 297 3.20 -14.61 -23.03
N LYS A 298 2.91 -13.61 -22.19
CA LYS A 298 1.57 -13.05 -21.97
C LYS A 298 0.91 -12.51 -23.25
N ASP A 299 1.70 -11.94 -24.14
CA ASP A 299 1.23 -11.27 -25.37
C ASP A 299 1.22 -12.18 -26.60
N LYS A 300 1.56 -13.48 -26.44
CA LYS A 300 1.58 -14.44 -27.54
C LYS A 300 0.42 -15.41 -27.50
N GLU A 301 -0.22 -15.58 -28.64
CA GLU A 301 -1.24 -16.61 -28.85
C GLU A 301 -0.57 -17.85 -29.45
N ILE A 302 -0.45 -18.93 -28.67
CA ILE A 302 0.24 -20.14 -29.09
C ILE A 302 -0.68 -21.30 -29.46
N ARG A 303 -2.01 -21.17 -29.22
CA ARG A 303 -2.97 -22.28 -29.37
C ARG A 303 -3.07 -22.78 -30.79
N ASP A 304 -3.08 -21.89 -31.77
CA ASP A 304 -3.18 -22.25 -33.19
C ASP A 304 -1.95 -23.00 -33.68
N GLU A 305 -0.76 -22.54 -33.28
CA GLU A 305 0.50 -23.20 -33.65
C GLU A 305 0.62 -24.55 -32.93
N LEU A 306 0.23 -24.61 -31.65
CA LEU A 306 0.23 -25.84 -30.85
C LEU A 306 -0.67 -26.89 -31.49
N CYS A 307 -1.93 -26.55 -31.79
CA CYS A 307 -2.88 -27.46 -32.43
C CYS A 307 -2.36 -27.96 -33.80
N SER A 308 -1.79 -27.05 -34.60
CA SER A 308 -1.25 -27.38 -35.92
C SER A 308 -0.08 -28.37 -35.84
N LYS A 309 0.83 -28.18 -34.90
CA LYS A 309 2.00 -29.07 -34.72
C LYS A 309 1.58 -30.44 -34.17
N LEU A 310 0.64 -30.48 -33.21
CA LEU A 310 0.12 -31.76 -32.71
C LEU A 310 -0.60 -32.53 -33.82
N ALA A 311 -1.45 -31.85 -34.60
CA ALA A 311 -2.16 -32.47 -35.71
C ALA A 311 -1.18 -33.00 -36.83
N ALA A 312 -0.12 -32.26 -37.11
CA ALA A 312 0.89 -32.67 -38.08
C ALA A 312 1.58 -33.99 -37.69
N LYS A 313 1.68 -34.29 -36.38
CA LYS A 313 2.19 -35.54 -35.84
C LYS A 313 1.12 -36.62 -35.62
N GLY A 314 -0.12 -36.33 -35.94
CA GLY A 314 -1.22 -37.26 -35.72
C GLY A 314 -1.66 -37.42 -34.26
N LEU A 315 -1.22 -36.48 -33.40
CA LEU A 315 -1.55 -36.44 -31.97
C LEU A 315 -2.93 -35.81 -31.77
N ALA A 316 -3.86 -36.53 -31.15
CA ALA A 316 -5.20 -36.04 -30.91
C ALA A 316 -5.26 -35.24 -29.59
N VAL A 317 -5.86 -34.05 -29.62
CA VAL A 317 -6.12 -33.24 -28.43
C VAL A 317 -7.48 -33.65 -27.85
N TYR A 318 -7.50 -34.12 -26.60
CA TYR A 318 -8.71 -34.54 -25.89
C TYR A 318 -9.26 -33.42 -25.01
N GLY A 319 -8.42 -32.46 -24.60
CA GLY A 319 -8.82 -31.31 -23.83
C GLY A 319 -7.73 -30.23 -23.86
N MET A 320 -8.16 -28.98 -23.81
CA MET A 320 -7.28 -27.84 -23.69
C MET A 320 -7.91 -26.84 -22.72
N VAL A 321 -7.20 -26.54 -21.66
CA VAL A 321 -7.63 -25.57 -20.63
C VAL A 321 -6.55 -24.51 -20.49
N THR A 322 -6.93 -23.27 -20.70
CA THR A 322 -6.01 -22.15 -20.42
C THR A 322 -6.15 -21.83 -18.93
N ASN A 323 -5.11 -22.07 -18.19
CA ASN A 323 -5.03 -21.67 -16.79
C ASN A 323 -4.28 -20.34 -16.70
N SER A 324 -5.00 -19.24 -16.57
CA SER A 324 -4.43 -18.05 -15.95
C SER A 324 -4.38 -18.32 -14.44
N LYS A 325 -3.28 -17.99 -13.79
CA LYS A 325 -3.23 -18.05 -12.32
C LYS A 325 -4.48 -17.38 -11.76
N ASN A 326 -5.19 -18.07 -10.91
CA ASN A 326 -6.29 -17.44 -10.19
C ASN A 326 -5.74 -16.58 -9.03
N LEU A 327 -6.58 -15.71 -8.52
CA LEU A 327 -6.19 -14.80 -7.44
C LEU A 327 -5.72 -15.55 -6.18
N GLU A 328 -6.24 -16.76 -5.93
CA GLU A 328 -5.89 -17.61 -4.79
C GLU A 328 -4.48 -18.18 -4.93
N GLU A 329 -4.09 -18.62 -6.13
CA GLU A 329 -2.72 -19.08 -6.41
C GLU A 329 -1.71 -17.93 -6.25
N ILE A 330 -2.05 -16.74 -6.73
CA ILE A 330 -1.24 -15.54 -6.55
C ILE A 330 -1.10 -15.18 -5.07
N PHE A 331 -2.18 -15.22 -4.33
CA PHE A 331 -2.15 -14.97 -2.89
C PHE A 331 -1.27 -15.97 -2.15
N LEU A 332 -1.37 -17.25 -2.47
CA LEU A 332 -0.53 -18.29 -1.89
C LEU A 332 0.95 -18.05 -2.21
N GLU A 333 1.26 -17.70 -3.45
CA GLU A 333 2.64 -17.41 -3.87
C GLU A 333 3.20 -16.17 -3.16
N LEU A 334 2.43 -15.08 -3.07
CA LEU A 334 2.83 -13.84 -2.37
C LEU A 334 2.99 -14.02 -0.85
N THR A 335 2.27 -14.97 -0.27
CA THR A 335 2.34 -15.26 1.16
C THR A 335 3.24 -16.44 1.50
N ASP A 336 3.81 -17.11 0.48
CA ASP A 336 4.79 -18.18 0.66
C ASP A 336 6.03 -17.67 1.42
N GLU A 337 6.55 -18.51 2.29
CA GLU A 337 7.64 -18.10 3.19
C GLU A 337 8.93 -17.74 2.44
N VAL A 338 9.22 -18.43 1.34
CA VAL A 338 10.42 -18.18 0.53
C VAL A 338 10.29 -16.85 -0.20
N TYR A 339 9.12 -16.60 -0.79
CA TYR A 339 8.83 -15.34 -1.48
C TYR A 339 8.90 -14.15 -0.51
N VAL A 340 8.22 -14.24 0.63
CA VAL A 340 8.18 -13.17 1.65
C VAL A 340 9.58 -12.86 2.18
N ASN A 341 10.39 -13.89 2.48
CA ASN A 341 11.75 -13.68 2.96
C ASN A 341 12.64 -13.01 1.91
N LYS A 342 12.50 -13.38 0.63
CA LYS A 342 13.21 -12.74 -0.49
C LYS A 342 12.79 -11.27 -0.63
N PHE A 343 11.50 -10.98 -0.63
CA PHE A 343 10.95 -9.62 -0.67
C PHE A 343 11.49 -8.75 0.47
N ILE A 344 11.48 -9.27 1.71
CA ILE A 344 12.01 -8.55 2.88
C ILE A 344 13.51 -8.25 2.71
N ALA A 345 14.29 -9.22 2.24
CA ALA A 345 15.72 -9.04 2.03
C ALA A 345 16.04 -8.00 0.95
N GLU A 346 15.28 -7.99 -0.15
CA GLU A 346 15.39 -6.98 -1.21
C GLU A 346 15.05 -5.59 -0.69
N LYS A 347 13.95 -5.44 0.05
CA LYS A 347 13.54 -4.17 0.65
C LYS A 347 14.55 -3.62 1.67
N GLU A 348 15.09 -4.47 2.53
CA GLU A 348 16.14 -4.08 3.48
C GLU A 348 17.45 -3.65 2.78
N ALA A 349 17.78 -4.28 1.65
CA ALA A 349 18.93 -3.88 0.84
C ALA A 349 18.72 -2.52 0.17
N GLU A 350 17.52 -2.25 -0.37
CA GLU A 350 17.14 -0.95 -0.95
C GLU A 350 17.19 0.15 0.09
N GLU A 351 16.57 -0.04 1.26
CA GLU A 351 16.61 0.94 2.36
C GLU A 351 18.04 1.25 2.82
N LYS A 352 18.91 0.23 2.87
CA LYS A 352 20.30 0.41 3.24
C LYS A 352 21.05 1.24 2.20
N ALA A 353 20.82 0.96 0.92
CA ALA A 353 21.39 1.72 -0.18
C ALA A 353 20.92 3.19 -0.19
N GLU A 354 19.63 3.44 0.09
CA GLU A 354 19.09 4.80 0.19
C GLU A 354 19.71 5.58 1.37
N LYS A 355 19.85 4.96 2.55
CA LYS A 355 20.48 5.57 3.72
C LYS A 355 21.95 5.89 3.48
N GLU A 356 22.68 5.02 2.78
CA GLU A 356 24.06 5.24 2.38
C GLU A 356 24.17 6.39 1.36
N ALA A 357 23.27 6.45 0.37
CA ALA A 357 23.19 7.52 -0.60
C ALA A 357 22.85 8.88 0.04
N GLU A 358 21.90 8.91 0.97
CA GLU A 358 21.53 10.12 1.72
C GLU A 358 22.71 10.63 2.58
N LYS A 359 23.43 9.69 3.23
CA LYS A 359 24.62 10.06 4.01
C LYS A 359 25.72 10.63 3.13
N ALA A 360 25.99 10.01 1.99
CA ALA A 360 26.97 10.51 1.02
C ALA A 360 26.56 11.89 0.46
N ALA A 361 25.27 12.12 0.19
CA ALA A 361 24.76 13.42 -0.26
C ALA A 361 24.95 14.52 0.82
N LYS A 362 24.68 14.23 2.09
CA LYS A 362 24.90 15.16 3.20
C LYS A 362 26.38 15.48 3.41
N GLU A 363 27.25 14.48 3.27
CA GLU A 363 28.70 14.68 3.34
C GLU A 363 29.21 15.54 2.17
N ALA A 364 28.70 15.30 0.96
CA ALA A 364 29.04 16.11 -0.21
C ALA A 364 28.56 17.56 -0.08
N GLU A 365 27.34 17.79 0.44
CA GLU A 365 26.81 19.14 0.70
C GLU A 365 27.67 19.89 1.76
N LYS A 366 28.09 19.16 2.80
CA LYS A 366 28.96 19.74 3.83
C LYS A 366 30.34 20.13 3.25
N ALA A 367 30.93 19.26 2.45
CA ALA A 367 32.21 19.53 1.77
C ALA A 367 32.08 20.70 0.79
N ALA A 368 30.97 20.81 0.05
CA ALA A 368 30.72 21.97 -0.83
C ALA A 368 30.60 23.28 -0.06
N LYS A 369 29.93 23.32 1.09
CA LYS A 369 29.84 24.51 1.96
C LYS A 369 31.17 24.89 2.58
N GLU A 370 32.01 23.90 2.93
CA GLU A 370 33.37 24.16 3.43
C GLU A 370 34.27 24.70 2.32
N ALA A 371 34.16 24.16 1.11
CA ALA A 371 34.91 24.67 -0.06
C ALA A 371 34.51 26.12 -0.44
N GLU A 372 33.21 26.45 -0.40
CA GLU A 372 32.71 27.79 -0.64
C GLU A 372 33.22 28.79 0.41
N LYS A 373 33.26 28.39 1.70
CA LYS A 373 33.84 29.22 2.75
C LYS A 373 35.34 29.42 2.58
N ALA A 374 36.08 28.39 2.16
CA ALA A 374 37.52 28.50 1.88
C ALA A 374 37.78 29.40 0.68
N ALA A 375 36.98 29.33 -0.38
CA ALA A 375 37.08 30.20 -1.55
C ALA A 375 36.83 31.66 -1.17
N LYS A 376 35.78 31.98 -0.42
CA LYS A 376 35.49 33.33 0.06
C LYS A 376 36.61 33.91 0.97
N LYS A 377 37.24 33.02 1.77
CA LYS A 377 38.39 33.47 2.60
C LYS A 377 39.62 33.76 1.76
N ALA A 378 39.88 32.94 0.74
CA ALA A 378 40.99 33.18 -0.19
C ALA A 378 40.77 34.47 -1.02
N GLU A 379 39.54 34.75 -1.49
CA GLU A 379 39.21 36.02 -2.17
C GLU A 379 39.42 37.22 -1.26
N ALA A 380 39.01 37.16 0.00
CA ALA A 380 39.25 38.25 0.97
C ALA A 380 40.75 38.47 1.29
N GLU A 381 41.55 37.40 1.35
CA GLU A 381 43.00 37.51 1.53
C GLU A 381 43.69 38.14 0.33
N VAL A 382 43.21 37.85 -0.90
CA VAL A 382 43.73 38.49 -2.13
C VAL A 382 43.36 39.99 -2.19
N GLU A 383 42.15 40.36 -1.76
CA GLU A 383 41.67 41.73 -1.74
C GLU A 383 42.49 42.58 -0.74
N VAL A 384 42.80 42.04 0.46
CA VAL A 384 43.64 42.69 1.46
C VAL A 384 45.08 42.86 0.97
N THR A 385 45.63 41.89 0.25
CA THR A 385 47.00 42.01 -0.32
C THR A 385 47.08 43.05 -1.45
N ALA A 386 46.02 43.12 -2.29
CA ALA A 386 45.93 44.12 -3.36
C ALA A 386 45.76 45.53 -2.80
N GLU A 387 44.98 45.74 -1.73
CA GLU A 387 44.88 47.04 -1.04
C GLU A 387 46.22 47.44 -0.39
N ALA A 388 46.96 46.50 0.23
CA ALA A 388 48.27 46.78 0.81
C ALA A 388 49.35 47.14 -0.26
N GLU A 389 49.31 46.47 -1.44
CA GLU A 389 50.21 46.82 -2.55
C GLU A 389 49.86 48.18 -3.14
N ALA A 390 48.61 48.57 -3.26
CA ALA A 390 48.18 49.90 -3.72
C ALA A 390 48.53 50.98 -2.73
N GLU A 391 48.46 50.77 -1.41
CA GLU A 391 48.95 51.76 -0.40
C GLU A 391 50.48 51.96 -0.45
N VAL A 392 51.24 50.89 -0.74
CA VAL A 392 52.72 51.00 -0.89
C VAL A 392 53.06 51.78 -2.17
N GLU A 393 52.34 51.60 -3.26
CA GLU A 393 52.57 52.31 -4.52
C GLU A 393 52.23 53.79 -4.39
N VAL A 394 51.15 54.19 -3.71
CA VAL A 394 50.74 55.55 -3.44
C VAL A 394 51.76 56.23 -2.50
N THR A 395 52.30 55.53 -1.51
CA THR A 395 53.33 56.06 -0.62
C THR A 395 54.68 56.26 -1.34
N ALA A 396 55.00 55.37 -2.29
CA ALA A 396 56.22 55.52 -3.12
C ALA A 396 56.11 56.68 -4.12
N GLU A 397 54.96 56.92 -4.76
CA GLU A 397 54.72 58.07 -5.64
C GLU A 397 54.78 59.40 -4.86
N THR A 398 54.17 59.46 -3.67
CA THR A 398 54.24 60.70 -2.83
C THR A 398 55.65 60.99 -2.31
N ALA A 399 56.46 59.96 -2.05
CA ALA A 399 57.85 60.13 -1.67
C ALA A 399 58.72 60.67 -2.86
N ALA A 400 58.48 60.15 -4.06
CA ALA A 400 59.16 60.61 -5.29
C ALA A 400 58.78 62.03 -5.68
N GLU A 401 57.53 62.47 -5.51
CA GLU A 401 57.10 63.83 -5.70
C GLU A 401 57.70 64.80 -4.65
N ALA A 402 57.90 64.33 -3.42
CA ALA A 402 58.59 65.17 -2.39
C ALA A 402 60.07 65.36 -2.67
N GLU A 403 60.78 64.28 -3.16
CA GLU A 403 62.18 64.39 -3.58
C GLU A 403 62.37 65.29 -4.81
N LEU A 404 61.45 65.31 -5.77
CA LEU A 404 61.46 66.17 -6.93
C LEU A 404 61.29 67.65 -6.52
N LYS A 405 60.44 68.00 -5.59
CA LYS A 405 60.26 69.38 -5.07
C LYS A 405 61.44 69.87 -4.25
N GLU A 406 62.11 68.98 -3.54
CA GLU A 406 63.33 69.37 -2.77
C GLU A 406 64.56 69.60 -3.67
N ASN A 407 64.58 68.97 -4.84
CA ASN A 407 65.61 69.22 -5.84
C ASN A 407 65.38 70.50 -6.63
N ASP A 408 64.15 70.91 -6.95
CA ASP A 408 63.85 72.16 -7.63
C ASP A 408 64.11 73.41 -6.75
N GLU A 409 63.93 73.28 -5.42
CA GLU A 409 64.29 74.38 -4.49
C GLU A 409 65.79 74.57 -4.29
N LYS A 410 66.64 73.60 -4.68
CA LYS A 410 68.13 73.73 -4.56
C LYS A 410 68.83 74.25 -5.83
N GLU A 411 68.10 74.41 -6.95
CA GLU A 411 68.62 75.04 -8.17
C GLU A 411 68.30 76.54 -8.28
N GLU A 412 67.46 77.11 -7.35
CA GLU A 412 67.14 78.52 -7.33
C GLU A 412 67.88 79.31 -6.25
N GLU A 413 68.89 78.78 -5.49
CA GLU A 413 69.84 79.52 -4.65
C GLU A 413 71.21 79.47 -5.35
#